data_2b2bb92c8f02416f260b7d22d9434ee6
#
_entry.id   2b2bb92c8f02416f260b7d22d9434ee6
#
_cell.length_a   1.000
_cell.length_b   1.000
_cell.length_c   1.000
_cell.angle_alpha   90.00
_cell.angle_beta   90.00
_cell.angle_gamma   90.00
#
_symmetry.space_group_name_H-M   'P 1'
#
loop_
_entity.id
_entity.type
_entity.pdbx_description
1 polymer ?
#
loop_
_entity_poly.entity_id
_entity_poly.type
_entity_poly.pdbx_seq_one_letter_code
_entity_poly.pdbx_strand_id
1 'polypeptide(L)'
;MKKLPILFILFISFINAQKLTSKEISIINQGDVKTLLPIFQTTDSHQHTILLGQSKEIDPKDPNTAILVARMKESLLSTDGGVGIAAPQVGINRKVIWVQRFDKEGEPLEYFINPVITWKSELQNLGPEGDLSIPDFRDQFYRSKVIQLQYVDLKGQKYSEIVEGFTAVIFQHEIDHLFGILISDKKKNETNDEYIKVDAYKRNDSMGR
;
A
#
# COMPACT_ATOMS: atom_id res chain seq x y z
N MET A 1 52.70 -13.00 0.65
CA MET A 1 51.45 -12.23 0.78
C MET A 1 50.29 -13.20 0.96
N LYS A 2 49.75 -13.34 2.17
CA LYS A 2 48.63 -14.24 2.46
C LYS A 2 47.33 -13.53 2.10
N LYS A 3 46.58 -14.08 1.12
CA LYS A 3 45.25 -13.57 0.77
C LYS A 3 44.27 -14.01 1.86
N LEU A 4 43.70 -13.04 2.55
CA LEU A 4 42.60 -13.28 3.51
C LEU A 4 41.32 -13.54 2.74
N PRO A 5 40.57 -14.65 2.98
CA PRO A 5 39.33 -14.89 2.30
C PRO A 5 38.27 -13.92 2.85
N ILE A 6 37.65 -13.16 1.94
CA ILE A 6 36.49 -12.34 2.27
C ILE A 6 35.29 -13.30 2.47
N LEU A 7 34.92 -13.50 3.72
CA LEU A 7 33.73 -14.25 4.08
C LEU A 7 32.49 -13.39 3.78
N PHE A 8 31.79 -13.68 2.68
CA PHE A 8 30.49 -13.10 2.39
C PHE A 8 29.47 -13.73 3.34
N ILE A 9 29.14 -13.03 4.44
CA ILE A 9 28.04 -13.43 5.30
C ILE A 9 26.74 -13.04 4.59
N LEU A 10 26.11 -14.04 3.97
CA LEU A 10 24.73 -13.88 3.46
C LEU A 10 23.80 -13.73 4.67
N PHE A 11 23.39 -12.52 4.98
CA PHE A 11 22.27 -12.29 5.91
C PHE A 11 20.99 -12.82 5.25
N ILE A 12 20.66 -14.08 5.52
CA ILE A 12 19.33 -14.63 5.22
C ILE A 12 18.39 -14.02 6.28
N SER A 13 17.80 -12.88 5.95
CA SER A 13 16.67 -12.38 6.72
C SER A 13 15.53 -13.40 6.57
N PHE A 14 15.34 -14.24 7.59
CA PHE A 14 14.11 -15.01 7.71
C PHE A 14 12.97 -14.00 7.85
N ILE A 15 12.18 -13.84 6.80
CA ILE A 15 10.90 -13.15 6.87
C ILE A 15 10.05 -14.00 7.80
N ASN A 16 9.91 -13.56 9.06
CA ASN A 16 8.98 -14.17 10.02
C ASN A 16 7.56 -13.70 9.65
N ALA A 17 7.04 -14.16 8.52
CA ALA A 17 5.64 -13.96 8.16
C ALA A 17 4.78 -14.54 9.29
N GLN A 18 4.05 -13.67 9.99
CA GLN A 18 3.21 -14.13 11.09
C GLN A 18 1.96 -14.80 10.52
N LYS A 19 1.61 -15.98 11.08
CA LYS A 19 0.37 -16.68 10.73
C LYS A 19 -0.84 -15.76 10.95
N LEU A 20 -1.84 -15.91 10.09
CA LEU A 20 -3.14 -15.28 10.28
C LEU A 20 -3.78 -15.78 11.58
N THR A 21 -4.41 -14.90 12.31
CA THR A 21 -5.20 -15.24 13.50
C THR A 21 -6.53 -15.89 13.08
N SER A 22 -7.15 -16.65 13.98
CA SER A 22 -8.47 -17.26 13.74
C SER A 22 -9.53 -16.20 13.38
N LYS A 23 -9.44 -14.98 13.96
CA LYS A 23 -10.35 -13.87 13.66
C LYS A 23 -10.14 -13.37 12.23
N GLU A 24 -8.90 -13.15 11.80
CA GLU A 24 -8.57 -12.75 10.42
C GLU A 24 -9.06 -13.81 9.42
N ILE A 25 -8.78 -15.10 9.68
CA ILE A 25 -9.23 -16.21 8.84
C ILE A 25 -10.77 -16.24 8.74
N SER A 26 -11.48 -16.02 9.84
CA SER A 26 -12.96 -15.96 9.86
C SER A 26 -13.48 -14.83 8.96
N ILE A 27 -12.89 -13.62 9.06
CA ILE A 27 -13.29 -12.47 8.21
C ILE A 27 -12.99 -12.77 6.73
N ILE A 28 -11.80 -13.29 6.43
CA ILE A 28 -11.35 -13.58 5.06
C ILE A 28 -12.24 -14.64 4.39
N ASN A 29 -12.74 -15.62 5.14
CA ASN A 29 -13.55 -16.72 4.62
C ASN A 29 -15.07 -16.54 4.81
N GLN A 30 -15.53 -15.39 5.29
CA GLN A 30 -16.96 -15.09 5.42
C GLN A 30 -17.55 -14.74 4.04
N GLY A 31 -18.17 -15.70 3.38
CA GLY A 31 -18.69 -15.60 2.02
C GLY A 31 -17.75 -16.21 0.98
N ASP A 32 -17.97 -15.90 -0.28
CA ASP A 32 -17.13 -16.31 -1.41
C ASP A 32 -16.13 -15.22 -1.82
N VAL A 33 -15.30 -15.49 -2.82
CA VAL A 33 -14.26 -14.56 -3.31
C VAL A 33 -14.82 -13.27 -3.92
N LYS A 34 -16.11 -13.25 -4.29
CA LYS A 34 -16.81 -12.06 -4.81
C LYS A 34 -17.56 -11.29 -3.73
N THR A 35 -17.67 -11.86 -2.53
CA THR A 35 -18.30 -11.16 -1.41
C THR A 35 -17.40 -10.00 -0.98
N LEU A 36 -17.92 -8.78 -1.04
CA LEU A 36 -17.17 -7.58 -0.69
C LEU A 36 -16.75 -7.61 0.77
N LEU A 37 -15.53 -7.15 1.03
CA LEU A 37 -15.10 -6.76 2.37
C LEU A 37 -15.54 -5.30 2.59
N PRO A 38 -16.19 -4.96 3.71
CA PRO A 38 -16.60 -3.58 3.98
C PRO A 38 -15.38 -2.69 4.11
N ILE A 39 -15.43 -1.49 3.51
CA ILE A 39 -14.37 -0.49 3.69
C ILE A 39 -14.61 0.23 5.03
N PHE A 40 -13.62 0.12 5.91
CA PHE A 40 -13.63 0.71 7.24
C PHE A 40 -13.55 2.22 7.18
N GLN A 41 -14.27 2.89 8.07
CA GLN A 41 -14.42 4.33 8.09
C GLN A 41 -13.88 4.93 9.40
N THR A 42 -13.23 6.08 9.32
CA THR A 42 -12.72 6.81 10.50
C THR A 42 -13.83 7.35 11.40
N THR A 43 -15.05 7.42 10.90
CA THR A 43 -16.24 7.84 11.66
C THR A 43 -16.73 6.80 12.66
N ASP A 44 -16.35 5.52 12.50
CA ASP A 44 -16.59 4.45 13.46
C ASP A 44 -15.35 4.28 14.36
N SER A 45 -15.47 4.40 15.65
CA SER A 45 -14.34 4.39 16.59
C SER A 45 -13.59 3.05 16.65
N HIS A 46 -14.30 1.92 16.46
CA HIS A 46 -13.67 0.61 16.43
C HIS A 46 -12.88 0.42 15.12
N GLN A 47 -13.47 0.78 13.98
CA GLN A 47 -12.82 0.70 12.68
C GLN A 47 -11.61 1.66 12.62
N HIS A 48 -11.76 2.88 13.15
CA HIS A 48 -10.67 3.85 13.26
C HIS A 48 -9.48 3.29 14.04
N THR A 49 -9.72 2.60 15.16
CA THR A 49 -8.65 1.92 15.92
C THR A 49 -7.90 0.89 15.06
N ILE A 50 -8.60 0.17 14.20
CA ILE A 50 -7.98 -0.82 13.29
C ILE A 50 -7.18 -0.11 12.19
N LEU A 51 -7.70 0.97 11.63
CA LEU A 51 -7.01 1.78 10.61
C LEU A 51 -5.70 2.38 11.13
N LEU A 52 -5.62 2.73 12.41
CA LEU A 52 -4.41 3.22 13.08
C LEU A 52 -3.44 2.08 13.48
N GLY A 53 -3.83 0.83 13.29
CA GLY A 53 -3.02 -0.33 13.66
C GLY A 53 -1.89 -0.59 12.67
N GLN A 54 -0.68 -0.89 13.18
CA GLN A 54 0.43 -1.30 12.34
C GLN A 54 0.21 -2.70 11.75
N SER A 55 0.35 -2.84 10.45
CA SER A 55 0.21 -4.09 9.72
C SER A 55 1.42 -4.99 9.87
N LYS A 56 1.16 -6.30 9.99
CA LYS A 56 2.18 -7.34 10.05
C LYS A 56 2.41 -7.97 8.68
N GLU A 57 3.59 -8.54 8.48
CA GLU A 57 3.84 -9.35 7.30
C GLU A 57 2.90 -10.55 7.23
N ILE A 58 2.57 -10.98 6.02
CA ILE A 58 1.72 -12.14 5.76
C ILE A 58 2.50 -13.19 4.95
N ASP A 59 2.22 -14.46 5.17
CA ASP A 59 2.76 -15.53 4.33
C ASP A 59 2.07 -15.48 2.94
N PRO A 60 2.81 -15.19 1.87
CA PRO A 60 2.23 -15.12 0.52
C PRO A 60 1.66 -16.46 0.04
N LYS A 61 2.13 -17.58 0.60
CA LYS A 61 1.73 -18.95 0.22
C LYS A 61 0.57 -19.50 1.04
N ASP A 62 0.12 -18.78 2.10
CA ASP A 62 -1.09 -19.18 2.82
C ASP A 62 -2.31 -19.05 1.89
N PRO A 63 -3.13 -20.10 1.74
CA PRO A 63 -4.34 -20.04 0.89
C PRO A 63 -5.27 -18.87 1.21
N ASN A 64 -5.35 -18.46 2.48
CA ASN A 64 -6.17 -17.32 2.88
C ASN A 64 -5.60 -15.98 2.37
N THR A 65 -4.29 -15.89 2.11
CA THR A 65 -3.71 -14.70 1.48
C THR A 65 -4.24 -14.50 0.07
N ALA A 66 -4.37 -15.55 -0.72
CA ALA A 66 -4.95 -15.47 -2.06
C ALA A 66 -6.43 -15.05 -2.02
N ILE A 67 -7.20 -15.56 -1.05
CA ILE A 67 -8.61 -15.18 -0.86
C ILE A 67 -8.70 -13.69 -0.46
N LEU A 68 -7.88 -13.24 0.49
CA LEU A 68 -7.83 -11.83 0.89
C LEU A 68 -7.52 -10.93 -0.30
N VAL A 69 -6.47 -11.24 -1.06
CA VAL A 69 -6.08 -10.49 -2.27
C VAL A 69 -7.26 -10.41 -3.26
N ALA A 70 -7.93 -11.52 -3.55
CA ALA A 70 -9.07 -11.54 -4.47
C ALA A 70 -10.24 -10.67 -3.96
N ARG A 71 -10.63 -10.81 -2.69
CA ARG A 71 -11.74 -10.04 -2.10
C ARG A 71 -11.46 -8.55 -1.97
N MET A 72 -10.21 -8.17 -1.65
CA MET A 72 -9.79 -6.77 -1.66
C MET A 72 -9.96 -6.13 -3.04
N LYS A 73 -9.65 -6.88 -4.11
CA LYS A 73 -9.88 -6.40 -5.49
C LYS A 73 -11.34 -6.08 -5.74
N GLU A 74 -12.25 -7.00 -5.38
CA GLU A 74 -13.69 -6.79 -5.55
C GLU A 74 -14.17 -5.57 -4.76
N SER A 75 -13.70 -5.41 -3.52
CA SER A 75 -14.02 -4.23 -2.70
C SER A 75 -13.53 -2.92 -3.33
N LEU A 76 -12.30 -2.89 -3.86
CA LEU A 76 -11.78 -1.71 -4.57
C LEU A 76 -12.59 -1.40 -5.83
N LEU A 77 -12.90 -2.42 -6.64
CA LEU A 77 -13.69 -2.25 -7.88
C LEU A 77 -15.13 -1.79 -7.61
N SER A 78 -15.66 -2.00 -6.41
CA SER A 78 -16.99 -1.52 -6.00
C SER A 78 -17.03 -0.05 -5.61
N THR A 79 -15.86 0.61 -5.49
CA THR A 79 -15.77 2.03 -5.14
C THR A 79 -15.86 2.93 -6.37
N ASP A 80 -16.30 4.17 -6.17
CA ASP A 80 -16.30 5.18 -7.23
C ASP A 80 -14.92 5.85 -7.31
N GLY A 81 -14.15 5.48 -8.32
CA GLY A 81 -12.85 6.08 -8.63
C GLY A 81 -11.70 5.73 -7.67
N GLY A 82 -11.83 4.68 -6.87
CA GLY A 82 -10.71 4.17 -6.08
C GLY A 82 -9.57 3.64 -6.96
N VAL A 83 -8.34 4.08 -6.67
CA VAL A 83 -7.13 3.73 -7.43
C VAL A 83 -6.15 2.88 -6.61
N GLY A 84 -6.43 2.68 -5.33
CA GLY A 84 -5.68 1.82 -4.42
C GLY A 84 -6.50 1.43 -3.20
N ILE A 85 -6.09 0.38 -2.51
CA ILE A 85 -6.66 -0.08 -1.24
C ILE A 85 -5.62 -0.88 -0.46
N ALA A 86 -5.57 -0.67 0.85
CA ALA A 86 -4.73 -1.43 1.78
C ALA A 86 -5.56 -2.35 2.67
N ALA A 87 -5.02 -3.49 3.07
CA ALA A 87 -5.73 -4.48 3.88
C ALA A 87 -6.28 -3.95 5.23
N PRO A 88 -5.65 -2.98 5.94
CA PRO A 88 -6.27 -2.34 7.09
C PRO A 88 -7.62 -1.69 6.78
N GLN A 89 -7.82 -1.16 5.57
CA GLN A 89 -9.08 -0.54 5.17
C GLN A 89 -10.23 -1.56 5.01
N VAL A 90 -9.93 -2.84 5.01
CA VAL A 90 -10.93 -3.92 5.07
C VAL A 90 -10.85 -4.73 6.37
N GLY A 91 -10.25 -4.16 7.41
CA GLY A 91 -10.24 -4.73 8.75
C GLY A 91 -9.15 -5.77 9.00
N ILE A 92 -8.16 -5.90 8.12
CA ILE A 92 -7.09 -6.91 8.18
C ILE A 92 -5.72 -6.20 8.25
N ASN A 93 -5.11 -6.13 9.45
CA ASN A 93 -3.81 -5.45 9.63
C ASN A 93 -2.65 -6.32 9.13
N ARG A 94 -2.63 -6.57 7.80
CA ARG A 94 -1.59 -7.30 7.08
C ARG A 94 -1.06 -6.47 5.91
N LYS A 95 0.22 -6.67 5.58
CA LYS A 95 0.88 -5.92 4.52
C LYS A 95 0.48 -6.45 3.14
N VAL A 96 -0.72 -6.07 2.70
CA VAL A 96 -1.26 -6.33 1.35
C VAL A 96 -1.89 -5.06 0.85
N ILE A 97 -1.58 -4.67 -0.39
CA ILE A 97 -2.19 -3.53 -1.07
C ILE A 97 -2.57 -3.89 -2.51
N TRP A 98 -3.52 -3.13 -3.07
CA TRP A 98 -3.78 -3.04 -4.50
C TRP A 98 -3.49 -1.63 -4.98
N VAL A 99 -2.95 -1.50 -6.19
CA VAL A 99 -2.60 -0.22 -6.82
C VAL A 99 -2.89 -0.26 -8.30
N GLN A 100 -3.56 0.79 -8.81
CA GLN A 100 -3.71 1.06 -10.23
C GLN A 100 -2.40 1.57 -10.81
N ARG A 101 -1.86 0.87 -11.81
CA ARG A 101 -0.53 1.13 -12.39
C ARG A 101 -0.62 2.06 -13.60
N PHE A 102 -0.82 3.36 -13.36
CA PHE A 102 -0.82 4.38 -14.40
C PHE A 102 0.53 4.56 -15.12
N ASP A 103 1.59 3.98 -14.57
CA ASP A 103 2.94 3.95 -15.14
C ASP A 103 3.17 2.78 -16.10
N LYS A 104 2.18 1.91 -16.30
CA LYS A 104 2.23 0.75 -17.20
C LYS A 104 1.20 0.87 -18.32
N GLU A 105 1.52 0.27 -19.48
CA GLU A 105 0.57 0.16 -20.60
C GLU A 105 -0.70 -0.59 -20.15
N GLY A 106 -1.87 -0.07 -20.53
CA GLY A 106 -3.18 -0.62 -20.16
C GLY A 106 -3.57 -0.37 -18.70
N GLU A 107 -2.76 0.38 -17.96
CA GLU A 107 -3.04 0.79 -16.57
C GLU A 107 -3.57 -0.37 -15.70
N PRO A 108 -2.86 -1.52 -15.58
CA PRO A 108 -3.38 -2.68 -14.86
C PRO A 108 -3.55 -2.40 -13.37
N LEU A 109 -4.56 -3.03 -12.75
CA LEU A 109 -4.71 -3.08 -11.31
C LEU A 109 -3.88 -4.28 -10.79
N GLU A 110 -2.87 -4.02 -9.95
CA GLU A 110 -1.92 -5.01 -9.45
C GLU A 110 -1.91 -5.08 -7.92
N TYR A 111 -1.67 -6.28 -7.35
CA TYR A 111 -1.52 -6.49 -5.90
C TYR A 111 -0.05 -6.62 -5.51
N PHE A 112 0.23 -6.24 -4.27
CA PHE A 112 1.57 -6.26 -3.69
C PHE A 112 1.50 -6.82 -2.27
N ILE A 113 2.29 -7.87 -2.00
CA ILE A 113 2.37 -8.51 -0.69
C ILE A 113 3.68 -8.12 -0.04
N ASN A 114 3.62 -7.73 1.24
CA ASN A 114 4.73 -7.24 2.03
C ASN A 114 5.52 -6.12 1.31
N PRO A 115 4.84 -5.12 0.74
CA PRO A 115 5.51 -4.04 0.03
C PRO A 115 6.33 -3.18 1.00
N VAL A 116 7.52 -2.76 0.54
CA VAL A 116 8.43 -1.88 1.26
C VAL A 116 9.01 -0.86 0.29
N ILE A 117 8.93 0.41 0.63
CA ILE A 117 9.68 1.46 -0.07
C ILE A 117 11.08 1.49 0.53
N THR A 118 12.08 1.12 -0.27
CA THR A 118 13.48 1.05 0.14
C THR A 118 14.26 2.33 -0.11
N TRP A 119 13.76 3.18 -1.00
CA TRP A 119 14.31 4.50 -1.29
C TRP A 119 13.22 5.43 -1.84
N LYS A 120 13.37 6.72 -1.56
CA LYS A 120 12.51 7.81 -2.03
C LYS A 120 13.36 8.95 -2.58
N SER A 121 12.94 9.57 -3.69
CA SER A 121 13.57 10.78 -4.19
C SER A 121 13.33 11.96 -3.23
N GLU A 122 14.31 12.87 -3.14
CA GLU A 122 14.11 14.17 -2.48
C GLU A 122 13.15 15.07 -3.27
N LEU A 123 13.12 14.87 -4.60
CA LEU A 123 12.18 15.56 -5.47
C LEU A 123 10.76 15.11 -5.17
N GLN A 124 9.89 16.07 -4.85
CA GLN A 124 8.51 15.82 -4.47
C GLN A 124 7.52 16.54 -5.41
N ASN A 125 6.33 15.98 -5.53
CA ASN A 125 5.20 16.61 -6.16
C ASN A 125 4.14 16.94 -5.09
N LEU A 126 3.50 18.10 -5.24
CA LEU A 126 2.31 18.46 -4.47
C LEU A 126 1.07 18.12 -5.28
N GLY A 127 0.15 17.37 -4.69
CA GLY A 127 -1.09 17.03 -5.38
C GLY A 127 -2.21 16.59 -4.43
N PRO A 128 -3.45 16.57 -4.95
CA PRO A 128 -4.62 16.23 -4.15
C PRO A 128 -4.69 14.74 -3.90
N GLU A 129 -4.96 14.37 -2.65
CA GLU A 129 -5.30 13.00 -2.23
C GLU A 129 -6.64 13.00 -1.50
N GLY A 130 -7.41 11.93 -1.69
CA GLY A 130 -8.54 11.53 -0.87
C GLY A 130 -8.29 10.14 -0.31
N ASP A 131 -9.19 9.64 0.53
CA ASP A 131 -9.05 8.35 1.20
C ASP A 131 -10.41 7.67 1.30
N LEU A 132 -10.49 6.41 0.87
CA LEU A 132 -11.72 5.61 0.94
C LEU A 132 -12.25 5.43 2.38
N SER A 133 -11.37 5.56 3.36
CA SER A 133 -11.68 5.41 4.80
C SER A 133 -12.00 6.74 5.49
N ILE A 134 -11.84 7.89 4.82
CA ILE A 134 -12.09 9.22 5.38
C ILE A 134 -13.12 9.96 4.52
N PRO A 135 -14.41 9.90 4.87
CA PRO A 135 -15.46 10.54 4.09
C PRO A 135 -15.23 12.05 3.95
N ASP A 136 -15.51 12.58 2.77
CA ASP A 136 -15.50 14.03 2.46
C ASP A 136 -14.16 14.73 2.72
N PHE A 137 -13.06 13.97 2.91
CA PHE A 137 -11.74 14.53 3.12
C PHE A 137 -10.92 14.49 1.83
N ARG A 138 -10.42 15.66 1.42
CA ARG A 138 -9.48 15.82 0.33
C ARG A 138 -8.60 17.03 0.60
N ASP A 139 -7.26 16.85 0.47
CA ASP A 139 -6.31 17.92 0.66
C ASP A 139 -5.06 17.71 -0.20
N GLN A 140 -4.12 18.66 -0.17
CA GLN A 140 -2.87 18.62 -0.92
C GLN A 140 -1.77 18.02 -0.06
N PHE A 141 -1.00 17.07 -0.66
CA PHE A 141 0.10 16.39 0.03
C PHE A 141 1.37 16.37 -0.83
N TYR A 142 2.51 16.49 -0.16
CA TYR A 142 3.80 16.26 -0.78
C TYR A 142 4.14 14.78 -0.78
N ARG A 143 4.49 14.26 -1.95
CA ARG A 143 4.94 12.87 -2.14
C ARG A 143 6.20 12.84 -2.99
N SER A 144 7.13 11.94 -2.65
CA SER A 144 8.29 11.70 -3.49
C SER A 144 7.88 11.31 -4.89
N LYS A 145 8.52 11.93 -5.91
CA LYS A 145 8.21 11.72 -7.32
C LYS A 145 8.61 10.34 -7.81
N VAL A 146 9.68 9.78 -7.23
CA VAL A 146 10.22 8.47 -7.58
C VAL A 146 10.46 7.67 -6.30
N ILE A 147 10.10 6.39 -6.32
CA ILE A 147 10.35 5.45 -5.23
C ILE A 147 11.01 4.18 -5.77
N GLN A 148 11.80 3.51 -4.93
CA GLN A 148 12.18 2.12 -5.14
C GLN A 148 11.30 1.24 -4.25
N LEU A 149 10.57 0.33 -4.88
CA LEU A 149 9.65 -0.59 -4.23
C LEU A 149 10.23 -2.01 -4.23
N GLN A 150 10.08 -2.72 -3.10
CA GLN A 150 10.29 -4.15 -3.01
C GLN A 150 9.02 -4.83 -2.52
N TYR A 151 8.70 -6.01 -3.04
CA TYR A 151 7.51 -6.77 -2.67
C TYR A 151 7.65 -8.25 -3.06
N VAL A 152 6.66 -9.06 -2.70
CA VAL A 152 6.56 -10.45 -3.15
C VAL A 152 5.20 -10.71 -3.82
N ASP A 153 5.14 -11.70 -4.69
CA ASP A 153 3.89 -12.22 -5.25
C ASP A 153 3.33 -13.39 -4.41
N LEU A 154 2.17 -13.94 -4.81
CA LEU A 154 1.53 -15.10 -4.16
C LEU A 154 2.37 -16.39 -4.25
N LYS A 155 3.39 -16.46 -5.11
CA LYS A 155 4.34 -17.57 -5.17
C LYS A 155 5.52 -17.36 -4.22
N GLY A 156 5.61 -16.17 -3.58
CA GLY A 156 6.72 -15.77 -2.73
C GLY A 156 7.96 -15.33 -3.50
N GLN A 157 7.83 -15.07 -4.81
CA GLN A 157 8.91 -14.50 -5.62
C GLN A 157 9.09 -13.05 -5.27
N LYS A 158 10.34 -12.62 -5.07
CA LYS A 158 10.72 -11.25 -4.72
C LYS A 158 10.91 -10.39 -5.97
N TYR A 159 10.43 -9.18 -5.90
CA TYR A 159 10.57 -8.16 -6.94
C TYR A 159 11.14 -6.87 -6.36
N SER A 160 11.85 -6.13 -7.20
CA SER A 160 12.28 -4.76 -6.90
C SER A 160 12.13 -3.94 -8.19
N GLU A 161 11.47 -2.80 -8.09
CA GLU A 161 11.24 -1.92 -9.24
C GLU A 161 11.29 -0.44 -8.84
N ILE A 162 11.59 0.41 -9.82
CA ILE A 162 11.48 1.86 -9.68
C ILE A 162 10.09 2.26 -10.19
N VAL A 163 9.39 3.04 -9.39
CA VAL A 163 8.05 3.55 -9.71
C VAL A 163 8.07 5.06 -9.64
N GLU A 164 7.44 5.74 -10.60
CA GLU A 164 7.43 7.19 -10.65
C GLU A 164 6.04 7.78 -10.89
N GLY A 165 5.95 9.09 -10.76
CA GLY A 165 4.75 9.86 -11.07
C GLY A 165 3.58 9.57 -10.12
N PHE A 166 2.35 9.56 -10.67
CA PHE A 166 1.15 9.37 -9.87
C PHE A 166 1.07 7.98 -9.22
N THR A 167 1.56 6.95 -9.89
CA THR A 167 1.62 5.60 -9.30
C THR A 167 2.51 5.56 -8.05
N ALA A 168 3.63 6.29 -8.04
CA ALA A 168 4.46 6.41 -6.83
C ALA A 168 3.72 7.11 -5.67
N VAL A 169 2.83 8.07 -5.98
CA VAL A 169 1.95 8.70 -4.97
C VAL A 169 1.02 7.66 -4.35
N ILE A 170 0.34 6.85 -5.19
CA ILE A 170 -0.59 5.82 -4.71
C ILE A 170 0.15 4.81 -3.82
N PHE A 171 1.31 4.30 -4.22
CA PHE A 171 2.10 3.40 -3.38
C PHE A 171 2.45 4.00 -2.02
N GLN A 172 2.84 5.27 -1.97
CA GLN A 172 3.16 5.94 -0.72
C GLN A 172 1.93 6.08 0.17
N HIS A 173 0.75 6.35 -0.41
CA HIS A 173 -0.52 6.42 0.29
C HIS A 173 -0.91 5.05 0.87
N GLU A 174 -0.95 4.01 0.04
CA GLU A 174 -1.34 2.66 0.47
C GLU A 174 -0.37 2.06 1.51
N ILE A 175 0.92 2.37 1.38
CA ILE A 175 1.92 1.92 2.35
C ILE A 175 1.80 2.71 3.66
N ASP A 176 1.43 3.99 3.66
CA ASP A 176 1.14 4.73 4.89
C ASP A 176 0.05 4.02 5.71
N HIS A 177 -1.04 3.52 5.08
CA HIS A 177 -2.06 2.71 5.75
C HIS A 177 -1.49 1.46 6.45
N LEU A 178 -0.47 0.81 5.87
CA LEU A 178 0.17 -0.35 6.49
C LEU A 178 0.91 -0.01 7.79
N PHE A 179 1.25 1.26 7.97
CA PHE A 179 1.86 1.79 9.20
C PHE A 179 0.88 2.49 10.13
N GLY A 180 -0.42 2.43 9.83
CA GLY A 180 -1.47 3.11 10.59
C GLY A 180 -1.43 4.62 10.45
N ILE A 181 -0.89 5.13 9.34
CA ILE A 181 -0.81 6.57 9.04
C ILE A 181 -1.96 6.94 8.10
N LEU A 182 -2.83 7.82 8.54
CA LEU A 182 -3.92 8.39 7.75
C LEU A 182 -3.52 9.75 7.17
N ILE A 183 -4.04 10.08 6.00
CA ILE A 183 -3.73 11.39 5.37
C ILE A 183 -4.17 12.57 6.23
N SER A 184 -5.26 12.44 7.02
CA SER A 184 -5.70 13.46 7.98
C SER A 184 -4.68 13.75 9.06
N ASP A 185 -3.93 12.73 9.51
CA ASP A 185 -2.88 12.88 10.53
C ASP A 185 -1.59 13.43 9.92
N LYS A 186 -1.29 13.02 8.68
CA LYS A 186 -0.16 13.54 7.91
C LYS A 186 -0.29 15.05 7.72
N LYS A 187 -1.47 15.54 7.36
CA LYS A 187 -1.73 16.97 7.19
C LYS A 187 -1.47 17.77 8.46
N LYS A 188 -1.82 17.25 9.63
CA LYS A 188 -1.53 17.90 10.92
C LYS A 188 -0.03 18.05 11.17
N ASN A 189 0.78 17.10 10.70
CA ASN A 189 2.22 17.09 10.91
C ASN A 189 2.97 17.91 9.86
N GLU A 190 2.44 18.06 8.65
CA GLU A 190 3.07 18.80 7.55
C GLU A 190 3.17 20.32 7.78
N THR A 191 2.41 20.87 8.72
CA THR A 191 2.41 22.32 9.02
C THR A 191 3.75 22.82 9.58
N ASN A 192 4.66 21.95 9.99
CA ASN A 192 5.93 22.29 10.63
C ASN A 192 7.17 21.90 9.80
N ASP A 193 7.00 21.23 8.64
CA ASP A 193 8.13 20.77 7.84
C ASP A 193 8.38 21.71 6.65
N GLU A 194 9.64 22.08 6.43
CA GLU A 194 10.08 22.75 5.20
C GLU A 194 10.17 21.73 4.07
N TYR A 195 9.20 21.74 3.14
CA TYR A 195 9.22 20.93 1.95
C TYR A 195 9.81 21.69 0.75
N ILE A 196 10.64 21.01 -0.02
CA ILE A 196 11.08 21.51 -1.31
C ILE A 196 9.91 21.36 -2.29
N LYS A 197 9.22 22.46 -2.54
CA LYS A 197 8.10 22.51 -3.49
C LYS A 197 8.64 22.54 -4.92
N VAL A 198 8.50 21.44 -5.66
CA VAL A 198 9.05 21.34 -7.03
C VAL A 198 7.95 21.50 -8.07
N ASP A 199 6.87 20.71 -7.99
CA ASP A 199 5.75 20.73 -8.92
C ASP A 199 4.49 20.15 -8.28
N ALA A 200 3.31 20.58 -8.76
CA ALA A 200 2.07 19.89 -8.49
C ALA A 200 1.96 18.65 -9.40
N TYR A 201 1.68 17.49 -8.86
CA TYR A 201 1.39 16.35 -9.71
C TYR A 201 -0.02 16.46 -10.32
N LYS A 202 -0.11 16.06 -11.58
CA LYS A 202 -1.39 15.94 -12.27
C LYS A 202 -1.54 14.49 -12.72
N ARG A 203 -2.73 13.95 -12.60
CA ARG A 203 -3.07 12.73 -13.32
C ARG A 203 -2.85 13.04 -14.81
N ASN A 204 -2.03 12.25 -15.49
CA ASN A 204 -1.87 12.41 -16.94
C ASN A 204 -3.15 11.96 -17.64
N ASP A 205 -4.19 12.79 -17.65
CA ASP A 205 -5.41 12.58 -18.42
C ASP A 205 -5.17 12.72 -19.94
N SER A 206 -3.90 12.83 -20.36
CA SER A 206 -3.50 13.09 -21.76
C SER A 206 -3.10 11.85 -22.54
N MET A 207 -3.44 10.64 -22.14
CA MET A 207 -3.49 9.55 -23.10
C MET A 207 -4.89 9.55 -23.70
N GLY A 208 -4.96 10.21 -24.84
CA GLY A 208 -6.14 10.55 -25.60
C GLY A 208 -7.09 9.38 -25.84
N ARG A 209 -8.31 9.78 -25.92
CA ARG A 209 -9.42 9.04 -26.54
C ARG A 209 -9.06 8.50 -27.90
#